data_40ef6d9922f14598ad10d23c9a4b570b
#
_entry.id   40ef6d9922f14598ad10d23c9a4b570b
#
_cell.length_a   1.000
_cell.length_b   1.000
_cell.length_c   1.000
_cell.angle_alpha   90.00
_cell.angle_beta   90.00
_cell.angle_gamma   90.00
#
_symmetry.space_group_name_H-M   'P 1'
#
loop_
_entity.id
_entity.type
_entity.pdbx_description
1 polymer ?
#
loop_
_entity_poly.entity_id
_entity_poly.type
_entity_poly.pdbx_seq_one_letter_code
_entity_poly.pdbx_strand_id
1 'polypeptide(L)'
;MNLNKLMKQAQKMQEQMAKTQAELEQKTVDVSAGGGKVKVTANGAGEIIAIKIDKDVVDPNDVEFLEEMVLSAVKQAIEQGKALAQSEMTKITGGLGGLGLPGL
;
A
#
# COMPACT_ATOMS: atom_id res chain seq x y z
N MET A 1 8.79 -27.04 26.68
CA MET A 1 8.14 -26.02 25.83
C MET A 1 6.85 -25.57 26.50
N ASN A 2 6.67 -24.25 26.66
CA ASN A 2 5.48 -23.73 27.31
C ASN A 2 4.44 -23.33 26.26
N LEU A 3 3.40 -24.15 26.12
CA LEU A 3 2.34 -23.97 25.13
C LEU A 3 1.57 -22.64 25.36
N ASN A 4 1.32 -22.29 26.63
CA ASN A 4 0.63 -21.05 26.98
C ASN A 4 1.42 -19.82 26.51
N LYS A 5 2.73 -19.88 26.65
CA LYS A 5 3.61 -18.79 26.20
C LYS A 5 3.57 -18.64 24.68
N LEU A 6 3.59 -19.76 23.97
CA LEU A 6 3.48 -19.75 22.49
C LEU A 6 2.14 -19.19 22.04
N MET A 7 1.06 -19.57 22.71
CA MET A 7 -0.27 -19.06 22.37
C MET A 7 -0.38 -17.56 22.60
N LYS A 8 0.22 -17.06 23.69
CA LYS A 8 0.23 -15.61 23.94
C LYS A 8 1.02 -14.85 22.88
N GLN A 9 2.15 -15.41 22.44
CA GLN A 9 2.95 -14.81 21.38
C GLN A 9 2.17 -14.76 20.06
N ALA A 10 1.46 -15.83 19.74
CA ALA A 10 0.62 -15.89 18.54
C ALA A 10 -0.51 -14.85 18.59
N GLN A 11 -1.14 -14.70 19.75
CA GLN A 11 -2.19 -13.69 19.95
C GLN A 11 -1.65 -12.29 19.77
N LYS A 12 -0.49 -11.99 20.36
CA LYS A 12 0.14 -10.67 20.22
C LYS A 12 0.46 -10.37 18.78
N MET A 13 0.95 -11.37 18.06
CA MET A 13 1.25 -11.21 16.64
C MET A 13 0.00 -10.91 15.81
N GLN A 14 -1.10 -11.63 16.07
CA GLN A 14 -2.36 -11.40 15.40
C GLN A 14 -2.90 -10.00 15.70
N GLU A 15 -2.81 -9.56 16.96
CA GLU A 15 -3.23 -8.21 17.35
C GLU A 15 -2.40 -7.15 16.63
N GLN A 16 -1.09 -7.36 16.56
CA GLN A 16 -0.20 -6.43 15.88
C GLN A 16 -0.47 -6.38 14.39
N MET A 17 -0.73 -7.51 13.75
CA MET A 17 -1.07 -7.56 12.34
C MET A 17 -2.40 -6.83 12.06
N ALA A 18 -3.42 -7.06 12.90
CA ALA A 18 -4.70 -6.39 12.77
C ALA A 18 -4.56 -4.87 12.94
N LYS A 19 -3.76 -4.46 13.92
CA LYS A 19 -3.47 -3.03 14.15
C LYS A 19 -2.77 -2.42 12.95
N THR A 20 -1.77 -3.12 12.41
CA THR A 20 -1.02 -2.64 11.25
C THR A 20 -1.93 -2.53 10.03
N GLN A 21 -2.82 -3.49 9.81
CA GLN A 21 -3.78 -3.42 8.71
C GLN A 21 -4.71 -2.21 8.84
N ALA A 22 -5.18 -1.94 10.05
CA ALA A 22 -6.01 -0.75 10.32
C ALA A 22 -5.22 0.54 10.07
N GLU A 23 -3.95 0.59 10.48
CA GLU A 23 -3.08 1.73 10.23
C GLU A 23 -2.81 1.93 8.74
N LEU A 24 -2.68 0.83 7.98
CA LEU A 24 -2.44 0.89 6.53
C LEU A 24 -3.61 1.53 5.77
N GLU A 25 -4.82 1.38 6.26
CA GLU A 25 -5.97 2.05 5.66
C GLU A 25 -5.86 3.57 5.77
N GLN A 26 -5.13 4.06 6.78
CA GLN A 26 -4.92 5.48 7.02
C GLN A 26 -3.63 6.02 6.40
N LYS A 27 -2.73 5.15 5.98
CA LYS A 27 -1.47 5.55 5.32
C LYS A 27 -1.69 5.61 3.82
N THR A 28 -1.23 6.69 3.21
CA THR A 28 -1.44 6.93 1.79
C THR A 28 -0.13 7.08 1.05
N VAL A 29 -0.18 6.76 -0.23
CA VAL A 29 0.89 7.02 -1.20
C VAL A 29 0.31 7.80 -2.36
N ASP A 30 1.09 8.73 -2.87
CA ASP A 30 0.69 9.55 -4.01
C ASP A 30 1.59 9.22 -5.20
N VAL A 31 0.97 9.02 -6.36
CA VAL A 31 1.70 8.86 -7.62
C VAL A 31 1.18 9.89 -8.61
N SER A 32 2.01 10.21 -9.60
CA SER A 32 1.60 11.12 -10.65
C SER A 32 2.05 10.61 -12.02
N ALA A 33 1.35 11.03 -13.05
CA ALA A 33 1.65 10.76 -14.43
C ALA A 33 1.50 12.05 -15.24
N GLY A 34 2.06 12.06 -16.44
CA GLY A 34 1.93 13.22 -17.32
C GLY A 34 2.55 14.49 -16.76
N GLY A 35 3.71 14.40 -16.12
CA GLY A 35 4.36 15.58 -15.52
C GLY A 35 3.60 16.17 -14.34
N GLY A 36 2.89 15.34 -13.59
CA GLY A 36 2.11 15.77 -12.43
C GLY A 36 0.69 16.21 -12.76
N LYS A 37 0.26 16.05 -14.01
CA LYS A 37 -1.08 16.45 -14.45
C LYS A 37 -2.19 15.50 -14.00
N VAL A 38 -1.85 14.23 -13.77
CA VAL A 38 -2.75 13.23 -13.20
C VAL A 38 -2.11 12.75 -11.91
N LYS A 39 -2.83 12.87 -10.80
CA LYS A 39 -2.36 12.43 -9.48
C LYS A 39 -3.34 11.41 -8.92
N VAL A 40 -2.82 10.30 -8.41
CA VAL A 40 -3.64 9.27 -7.80
C VAL A 40 -3.11 8.98 -6.41
N THR A 41 -4.00 8.90 -5.45
CA THR A 41 -3.70 8.56 -4.06
C THR A 41 -4.28 7.19 -3.76
N ALA A 42 -3.45 6.31 -3.22
CA ALA A 42 -3.89 5.00 -2.73
C ALA A 42 -3.51 4.86 -1.25
N ASN A 43 -4.19 3.98 -0.54
CA ASN A 43 -3.80 3.64 0.82
C ASN A 43 -3.05 2.30 0.85
N GLY A 44 -2.56 1.92 2.03
CA GLY A 44 -1.83 0.68 2.21
C GLY A 44 -2.69 -0.57 2.10
N ALA A 45 -4.00 -0.43 2.06
CA ALA A 45 -4.91 -1.54 1.80
C ALA A 45 -5.12 -1.79 0.30
N GLY A 46 -4.47 -0.98 -0.56
CA GLY A 46 -4.59 -1.09 -2.01
C GLY A 46 -5.82 -0.42 -2.58
N GLU A 47 -6.47 0.43 -1.79
CA GLU A 47 -7.65 1.17 -2.24
C GLU A 47 -7.26 2.49 -2.86
N ILE A 48 -7.92 2.85 -3.96
CA ILE A 48 -7.76 4.16 -4.56
C ILE A 48 -8.64 5.15 -3.81
N ILE A 49 -8.01 6.16 -3.21
CA ILE A 49 -8.68 7.15 -2.37
C ILE A 49 -9.11 8.38 -3.16
N ALA A 50 -8.25 8.81 -4.09
CA ALA A 50 -8.51 10.03 -4.84
C ALA A 50 -7.82 10.01 -6.18
N ILE A 51 -8.42 10.66 -7.16
CA ILE A 51 -7.81 10.93 -8.45
C ILE A 51 -8.00 12.41 -8.73
N LYS A 52 -6.91 13.10 -9.05
CA LYS A 52 -6.93 14.51 -9.47
C LYS A 52 -6.39 14.62 -10.88
N ILE A 53 -7.16 15.25 -11.74
CA ILE A 53 -6.82 15.45 -13.14
C ILE A 53 -6.78 16.95 -13.40
N ASP A 54 -5.63 17.42 -13.90
CA ASP A 54 -5.50 18.81 -14.32
C ASP A 54 -6.32 19.01 -15.60
N LYS A 55 -7.11 20.06 -15.63
CA LYS A 55 -7.98 20.35 -16.77
C LYS A 55 -7.19 20.54 -18.07
N ASP A 56 -5.92 20.93 -17.99
CA ASP A 56 -5.09 21.15 -19.16
C ASP A 56 -4.85 19.86 -19.97
N VAL A 57 -4.98 18.69 -19.37
CA VAL A 57 -4.81 17.41 -20.06
C VAL A 57 -6.14 16.82 -20.52
N VAL A 58 -7.23 17.49 -20.22
CA VAL A 58 -8.56 17.03 -20.66
C VAL A 58 -8.84 17.61 -22.04
N ASP A 59 -8.63 16.78 -23.06
CA ASP A 59 -8.88 17.15 -24.46
C ASP A 59 -9.95 16.24 -25.01
N PRO A 60 -11.13 16.79 -25.36
CA PRO A 60 -12.22 15.97 -25.90
C PRO A 60 -11.86 15.30 -27.22
N ASN A 61 -10.83 15.77 -27.90
CA ASN A 61 -10.37 15.19 -29.16
C ASN A 61 -9.33 14.09 -28.96
N ASP A 62 -8.86 13.89 -27.73
CA ASP A 62 -7.86 12.85 -27.42
C ASP A 62 -8.12 12.24 -26.04
N VAL A 63 -9.25 11.60 -25.93
CA VAL A 63 -9.67 10.97 -24.68
C VAL A 63 -8.80 9.76 -24.34
N GLU A 64 -8.32 9.04 -25.37
CA GLU A 64 -7.45 7.87 -25.17
C GLU A 64 -6.18 8.22 -24.41
N PHE A 65 -5.58 9.36 -24.69
CA PHE A 65 -4.38 9.81 -23.99
C PHE A 65 -4.65 9.96 -22.49
N LEU A 66 -5.78 10.57 -22.16
CA LEU A 66 -6.18 10.73 -20.76
C LEU A 66 -6.43 9.38 -20.10
N GLU A 67 -7.11 8.47 -20.79
CA GLU A 67 -7.38 7.13 -20.27
C GLU A 67 -6.09 6.38 -19.96
N GLU A 68 -5.10 6.47 -20.84
CA GLU A 68 -3.79 5.83 -20.65
C GLU A 68 -3.04 6.41 -19.45
N MET A 69 -3.06 7.72 -19.30
CA MET A 69 -2.42 8.38 -18.16
C MET A 69 -3.05 7.95 -16.83
N VAL A 70 -4.38 7.94 -16.79
CA VAL A 70 -5.12 7.55 -15.58
C VAL A 70 -4.84 6.09 -15.25
N LEU A 71 -4.88 5.21 -16.25
CA LEU A 71 -4.61 3.79 -16.05
C LEU A 71 -3.20 3.57 -15.51
N SER A 72 -2.22 4.25 -16.09
CA SER A 72 -0.82 4.14 -15.64
C SER A 72 -0.67 4.60 -14.19
N ALA A 73 -1.25 5.74 -13.84
CA ALA A 73 -1.16 6.27 -12.49
C ALA A 73 -1.88 5.37 -11.48
N VAL A 74 -3.04 4.84 -11.82
CA VAL A 74 -3.79 3.92 -10.95
C VAL A 74 -3.00 2.65 -10.69
N LYS A 75 -2.42 2.05 -11.73
CA LYS A 75 -1.59 0.84 -11.58
C LYS A 75 -0.40 1.09 -10.67
N GLN A 76 0.29 2.21 -10.83
CA GLN A 76 1.43 2.56 -10.00
C GLN A 76 1.00 2.80 -8.55
N ALA A 77 -0.13 3.46 -8.35
CA ALA A 77 -0.64 3.73 -7.01
C ALA A 77 -0.97 2.43 -6.27
N ILE A 78 -1.60 1.48 -6.95
CA ILE A 78 -1.93 0.18 -6.37
C ILE A 78 -0.64 -0.57 -6.00
N GLU A 79 0.35 -0.58 -6.90
CA GLU A 79 1.63 -1.23 -6.63
C GLU A 79 2.35 -0.61 -5.44
N GLN A 80 2.36 0.71 -5.34
CA GLN A 80 2.99 1.39 -4.22
C GLN A 80 2.24 1.18 -2.92
N GLY A 81 0.91 1.11 -2.98
CA GLY A 81 0.10 0.77 -1.80
C GLY A 81 0.43 -0.63 -1.29
N LYS A 82 0.56 -1.59 -2.21
CA LYS A 82 0.96 -2.96 -1.87
C LYS A 82 2.38 -3.00 -1.31
N ALA A 83 3.30 -2.24 -1.87
CA ALA A 83 4.68 -2.16 -1.38
C ALA A 83 4.72 -1.59 0.03
N LEU A 84 3.90 -0.58 0.32
CA LEU A 84 3.77 -0.03 1.66
C LEU A 84 3.28 -1.09 2.64
N ALA A 85 2.24 -1.83 2.27
CA ALA A 85 1.70 -2.90 3.09
C ALA A 85 2.76 -3.96 3.38
N GLN A 86 3.49 -4.37 2.35
CA GLN A 86 4.54 -5.37 2.49
C GLN A 86 5.67 -4.88 3.39
N SER A 87 6.07 -3.62 3.25
CA SER A 87 7.09 -3.00 4.09
C SER A 87 6.68 -3.01 5.56
N GLU A 88 5.44 -2.65 5.87
CA GLU A 88 4.95 -2.64 7.25
C GLU A 88 4.84 -4.06 7.81
N MET A 89 4.41 -5.03 7.00
CA MET A 89 4.35 -6.42 7.42
C MET A 89 5.72 -7.03 7.62
N THR A 90 6.70 -6.64 6.81
CA THR A 90 8.09 -7.07 6.95
C THR A 90 8.68 -6.60 8.28
N LYS A 91 8.31 -5.42 8.74
CA LYS A 91 8.76 -4.93 10.05
C LYS A 91 8.28 -5.82 11.18
N ILE A 92 7.05 -6.35 11.08
CA ILE A 92 6.50 -7.29 12.06
C ILE A 92 7.25 -8.62 12.02
N THR A 93 7.41 -9.19 10.82
CA THR A 93 8.16 -10.44 10.64
C THR A 93 9.64 -10.27 10.91
N GLY A 94 10.19 -9.07 10.67
CA GLY A 94 11.57 -8.73 11.02
C GLY A 94 11.82 -8.85 12.51
N GLY A 95 10.85 -8.46 13.33
CA GLY A 95 10.90 -8.67 14.78
C GLY A 95 10.93 -10.15 15.17
N LEU A 96 10.28 -10.99 14.37
CA LEU A 96 10.33 -12.45 14.54
C LEU A 96 11.63 -13.05 14.01
N GLY A 97 12.21 -12.42 12.99
CA GLY A 97 13.50 -12.83 12.45
C GLY A 97 14.60 -12.78 13.49
N GLY A 98 14.48 -11.88 14.48
CA GLY A 98 15.36 -11.81 15.63
C GLY A 98 15.33 -13.05 16.52
N LEU A 99 14.37 -13.95 16.30
CA LEU A 99 14.31 -15.24 16.98
C LEU A 99 15.10 -16.32 16.27
N GLY A 100 15.87 -15.96 15.25
CA GLY A 100 16.77 -16.89 14.57
C GLY A 100 16.12 -17.80 13.55
N LEU A 101 15.03 -17.37 12.92
CA LEU A 101 14.39 -18.13 11.85
C LEU A 101 15.18 -17.95 10.55
N PRO A 102 15.83 -19.00 10.04
CA PRO A 102 16.65 -18.88 8.84
C PRO A 102 15.81 -18.60 7.60
N GLY A 103 16.36 -17.79 6.72
CA GLY A 103 15.70 -17.46 5.45
C GLY A 103 14.65 -16.38 5.52
N LEU A 104 14.52 -15.73 6.64
CA LEU A 104 13.56 -14.63 6.81
C LEU A 104 14.23 -13.26 6.79
#